data_8331be4e74d05cfb044a9b550226cb2a
#
_entry.id   8331be4e74d05cfb044a9b550226cb2a
#
_cell.length_a   1.000
_cell.length_b   1.000
_cell.length_c   1.000
_cell.angle_alpha   90.00
_cell.angle_beta   90.00
_cell.angle_gamma   90.00
#
_symmetry.space_group_name_H-M   'P 1'
#
loop_
_entity.id
_entity.type
_entity.pdbx_description
1 polymer ?
#
loop_
_entity_poly.entity_id
_entity_poly.type
_entity_poly.pdbx_seq_one_letter_code
_entity_poly.pdbx_strand_id
1 'polypeptide(L)'
;MGYWDIVKKIVRDADIVMEIVDARFPQQSRNNELEDFVRGSGKKLIIVLNKSDLISKRNAQKAKDSITERCVFVSARQRSGVKALKIGIEKLVSGDEAKVAIVGYPNTGKSSIINMLRGRKAARTSSTAGFTRGKQHVRISNKILLIDTPGVIPLQESNETLMAMLSAKNAHQLNDMEGAGMEIAEYLILNMPETLRGFYGVEAKDGEEFLEKLAFHRKKLLSGGRPDLNSAARTLIEDFQRGKINENTQGKKARK
;
A
#
# COMPACT_ATOMS: atom_id res chain seq x y z
N MET A 1 -26.23 -2.54 -7.95
CA MET A 1 -25.34 -3.55 -7.34
C MET A 1 -24.30 -2.76 -6.54
N GLY A 2 -24.38 -2.84 -5.22
CA GLY A 2 -23.47 -2.11 -4.33
C GLY A 2 -22.04 -2.65 -4.44
N TYR A 3 -21.08 -1.85 -3.98
CA TYR A 3 -19.68 -2.25 -4.01
C TYR A 3 -19.43 -3.57 -3.25
N TRP A 4 -20.03 -3.72 -2.07
CA TRP A 4 -19.93 -4.94 -1.26
C TRP A 4 -20.49 -6.18 -1.98
N ASP A 5 -21.52 -6.04 -2.82
CA ASP A 5 -22.04 -7.17 -3.62
C ASP A 5 -20.98 -7.70 -4.58
N ILE A 6 -20.18 -6.80 -5.17
CA ILE A 6 -19.08 -7.16 -6.06
C ILE A 6 -18.00 -7.91 -5.28
N VAL A 7 -17.59 -7.39 -4.12
CA VAL A 7 -16.58 -8.02 -3.26
C VAL A 7 -17.04 -9.41 -2.79
N LYS A 8 -18.28 -9.51 -2.30
CA LYS A 8 -18.88 -10.79 -1.87
C LYS A 8 -18.92 -11.81 -3.01
N LYS A 9 -19.25 -11.37 -4.22
CA LYS A 9 -19.22 -12.24 -5.41
C LYS A 9 -17.80 -12.74 -5.72
N ILE A 10 -16.82 -11.85 -5.66
CA ILE A 10 -15.40 -12.18 -5.86
C ILE A 10 -14.94 -13.23 -4.86
N VAL A 11 -15.22 -13.02 -3.56
CA VAL A 11 -14.85 -13.94 -2.49
C VAL A 11 -15.51 -15.31 -2.68
N ARG A 12 -16.80 -15.35 -3.04
CA ARG A 12 -17.51 -16.62 -3.29
C ARG A 12 -16.92 -17.42 -4.45
N ASP A 13 -16.48 -16.75 -5.50
CA ASP A 13 -15.89 -17.34 -6.70
C ASP A 13 -14.44 -17.82 -6.50
N ALA A 14 -13.78 -17.39 -5.41
CA ALA A 14 -12.40 -17.75 -5.08
C ALA A 14 -12.32 -18.94 -4.11
N ASP A 15 -11.20 -19.62 -4.10
CA ASP A 15 -10.82 -20.63 -3.09
C ASP A 15 -9.92 -19.99 -2.03
N ILE A 16 -9.09 -19.05 -2.46
CA ILE A 16 -8.14 -18.30 -1.63
C ILE A 16 -8.33 -16.81 -1.90
N VAL A 17 -8.35 -16.01 -0.85
CA VAL A 17 -8.37 -14.54 -0.93
C VAL A 17 -7.02 -14.01 -0.47
N MET A 18 -6.37 -13.22 -1.31
CA MET A 18 -5.18 -12.43 -0.96
C MET A 18 -5.60 -11.01 -0.62
N GLU A 19 -5.49 -10.61 0.62
CA GLU A 19 -5.63 -9.21 1.01
C GLU A 19 -4.28 -8.51 0.97
N ILE A 20 -4.18 -7.46 0.13
CA ILE A 20 -2.95 -6.68 -0.02
C ILE A 20 -2.99 -5.48 0.92
N VAL A 21 -2.05 -5.47 1.84
CA VAL A 21 -1.92 -4.55 2.97
C VAL A 21 -0.64 -3.74 2.83
N ASP A 22 -0.65 -2.47 3.23
CA ASP A 22 0.57 -1.65 3.31
C ASP A 22 1.36 -2.01 4.58
N ALA A 23 2.57 -2.52 4.43
CA ALA A 23 3.38 -2.96 5.56
C ALA A 23 3.74 -1.86 6.56
N ARG A 24 3.64 -0.57 6.17
CA ARG A 24 3.84 0.58 7.07
C ARG A 24 2.70 0.74 8.07
N PHE A 25 1.49 0.35 7.67
CA PHE A 25 0.23 0.51 8.41
C PHE A 25 -0.59 -0.77 8.36
N PRO A 26 -0.09 -1.89 8.93
CA PRO A 26 -0.70 -3.20 8.73
C PRO A 26 -2.12 -3.26 9.31
N GLN A 27 -2.40 -2.60 10.43
CA GLN A 27 -3.75 -2.64 11.03
C GLN A 27 -4.73 -1.71 10.29
N GLN A 28 -4.30 -0.51 9.92
CA GLN A 28 -5.14 0.50 9.26
C GLN A 28 -5.43 0.17 7.79
N SER A 29 -4.63 -0.69 7.17
CA SER A 29 -4.81 -1.11 5.78
C SER A 29 -5.40 -2.51 5.60
N ARG A 30 -5.84 -3.15 6.69
CA ARG A 30 -6.67 -4.36 6.70
C ARG A 30 -8.15 -3.99 6.72
N ASN A 31 -8.99 -4.89 6.24
CA ASN A 31 -10.44 -4.75 6.32
C ASN A 31 -11.06 -5.93 7.08
N ASN A 32 -11.36 -5.69 8.37
CA ASN A 32 -11.87 -6.74 9.26
C ASN A 32 -13.21 -7.31 8.76
N GLU A 33 -14.11 -6.50 8.20
CA GLU A 33 -15.40 -6.97 7.66
C GLU A 33 -15.19 -7.94 6.49
N LEU A 34 -14.23 -7.64 5.60
CA LEU A 34 -13.83 -8.56 4.52
C LEU A 34 -13.28 -9.87 5.09
N GLU A 35 -12.35 -9.77 6.04
CA GLU A 35 -11.70 -10.94 6.63
C GLU A 35 -12.72 -11.86 7.34
N ASP A 36 -13.65 -11.27 8.08
CA ASP A 36 -14.75 -11.99 8.70
C ASP A 36 -15.65 -12.67 7.66
N PHE A 37 -15.95 -11.97 6.58
CA PHE A 37 -16.73 -12.54 5.49
C PHE A 37 -16.00 -13.69 4.78
N VAL A 38 -14.69 -13.56 4.57
CA VAL A 38 -13.85 -14.62 3.98
C VAL A 38 -13.87 -15.87 4.87
N ARG A 39 -13.64 -15.69 6.18
CA ARG A 39 -13.69 -16.76 7.18
C ARG A 39 -15.07 -17.43 7.25
N GLY A 40 -16.13 -16.62 7.35
CA GLY A 40 -17.51 -17.11 7.40
C GLY A 40 -17.95 -17.84 6.11
N SER A 41 -17.30 -17.54 4.98
CA SER A 41 -17.54 -18.24 3.70
C SER A 41 -16.72 -19.53 3.53
N GLY A 42 -15.95 -19.94 4.55
CA GLY A 42 -15.08 -21.12 4.50
C GLY A 42 -13.91 -20.98 3.52
N LYS A 43 -13.59 -19.76 3.11
CA LYS A 43 -12.49 -19.48 2.18
C LYS A 43 -11.18 -19.26 2.92
N LYS A 44 -10.06 -19.52 2.25
CA LYS A 44 -8.74 -19.34 2.84
C LYS A 44 -8.27 -17.91 2.64
N LEU A 45 -7.68 -17.32 3.68
CA LEU A 45 -7.15 -15.97 3.67
C LEU A 45 -5.63 -15.99 3.77
N ILE A 46 -4.98 -15.11 3.00
CA ILE A 46 -3.56 -14.79 3.14
C ILE A 46 -3.38 -13.27 3.10
N ILE A 47 -2.73 -12.73 4.13
CA ILE A 47 -2.40 -11.31 4.21
C ILE A 47 -1.05 -11.08 3.52
N VAL A 48 -1.02 -10.19 2.56
CA VAL A 48 0.20 -9.84 1.81
C VAL A 48 0.65 -8.44 2.18
N LEU A 49 1.66 -8.36 3.04
CA LEU A 49 2.27 -7.12 3.53
C LEU A 49 3.21 -6.57 2.46
N ASN A 50 2.66 -5.74 1.57
CA ASN A 50 3.41 -5.10 0.50
C ASN A 50 4.12 -3.83 0.99
N LYS A 51 5.06 -3.31 0.19
CA LYS A 51 5.94 -2.19 0.52
C LYS A 51 6.87 -2.51 1.71
N SER A 52 7.22 -3.78 1.91
CA SER A 52 8.08 -4.23 3.01
C SER A 52 9.51 -3.64 2.95
N ASP A 53 9.92 -3.09 1.82
CA ASP A 53 11.15 -2.32 1.65
C ASP A 53 11.13 -0.95 2.39
N LEU A 54 9.97 -0.50 2.85
CA LEU A 54 9.80 0.79 3.52
C LEU A 54 9.83 0.69 5.05
N ILE A 55 9.85 -0.51 5.62
CA ILE A 55 9.87 -0.75 7.07
C ILE A 55 11.14 -1.47 7.50
N SER A 56 11.54 -1.26 8.75
CA SER A 56 12.66 -1.95 9.38
C SER A 56 12.32 -3.43 9.69
N LYS A 57 13.35 -4.25 9.85
CA LYS A 57 13.16 -5.65 10.27
C LYS A 57 12.41 -5.76 11.61
N ARG A 58 12.67 -4.83 12.56
CA ARG A 58 12.00 -4.77 13.85
C ARG A 58 10.50 -4.54 13.70
N ASN A 59 10.10 -3.58 12.87
CA ASN A 59 8.69 -3.28 12.63
C ASN A 59 8.00 -4.35 11.78
N ALA A 60 8.72 -4.99 10.84
CA ALA A 60 8.23 -6.16 10.15
C ALA A 60 7.91 -7.32 11.12
N GLN A 61 8.78 -7.56 12.13
CA GLN A 61 8.48 -8.58 13.13
C GLN A 61 7.27 -8.22 13.98
N LYS A 62 7.15 -6.97 14.47
CA LYS A 62 5.97 -6.51 15.20
C LYS A 62 4.67 -6.66 14.38
N ALA A 63 4.72 -6.29 13.09
CA ALA A 63 3.57 -6.45 12.19
C ALA A 63 3.18 -7.93 12.05
N LYS A 64 4.16 -8.83 11.93
CA LYS A 64 3.93 -10.27 11.86
C LYS A 64 3.28 -10.80 13.14
N ASP A 65 3.77 -10.38 14.30
CA ASP A 65 3.28 -10.85 15.60
C ASP A 65 1.85 -10.36 15.90
N SER A 66 1.42 -9.26 15.24
CA SER A 66 0.07 -8.70 15.37
C SER A 66 -0.96 -9.32 14.42
N ILE A 67 -0.55 -10.24 13.54
CA ILE A 67 -1.42 -10.88 12.53
C ILE A 67 -1.49 -12.37 12.82
N THR A 68 -2.70 -12.84 13.10
CA THR A 68 -2.97 -14.27 13.39
C THR A 68 -3.07 -15.12 12.12
N GLU A 69 -3.49 -14.49 11.01
CA GLU A 69 -3.61 -15.14 9.72
C GLU A 69 -2.23 -15.42 9.10
N ARG A 70 -2.19 -16.33 8.15
CA ARG A 70 -1.00 -16.51 7.34
C ARG A 70 -0.64 -15.21 6.64
N CYS A 71 0.54 -14.69 6.90
CA CYS A 71 1.02 -13.47 6.26
C CYS A 71 2.36 -13.66 5.53
N VAL A 72 2.58 -12.86 4.49
CA VAL A 72 3.82 -12.86 3.69
C VAL A 72 4.23 -11.42 3.40
N PHE A 73 5.49 -11.10 3.68
CA PHE A 73 6.08 -9.81 3.31
C PHE A 73 6.58 -9.83 1.87
N VAL A 74 6.23 -8.79 1.13
CA VAL A 74 6.68 -8.59 -0.24
C VAL A 74 7.04 -7.12 -0.48
N SER A 75 7.97 -6.90 -1.40
CA SER A 75 8.16 -5.60 -2.03
C SER A 75 7.95 -5.75 -3.52
N ALA A 76 6.83 -5.27 -4.01
CA ALA A 76 6.56 -5.27 -5.45
C ALA A 76 7.56 -4.38 -6.21
N ARG A 77 8.01 -3.28 -5.58
CA ARG A 77 9.02 -2.36 -6.12
C ARG A 77 10.38 -3.03 -6.29
N GLN A 78 10.86 -3.73 -5.27
CA GLN A 78 12.14 -4.44 -5.29
C GLN A 78 12.05 -5.87 -5.87
N ARG A 79 10.83 -6.31 -6.19
CA ARG A 79 10.52 -7.68 -6.64
C ARG A 79 10.99 -8.77 -5.66
N SER A 80 10.99 -8.45 -4.36
CA SER A 80 11.36 -9.38 -3.30
C SER A 80 10.12 -10.07 -2.70
N GLY A 81 10.30 -11.25 -2.09
CA GLY A 81 9.20 -12.01 -1.47
C GLY A 81 8.33 -12.83 -2.44
N VAL A 82 8.54 -12.76 -3.76
CA VAL A 82 7.73 -13.46 -4.78
C VAL A 82 7.68 -14.96 -4.55
N LYS A 83 8.84 -15.57 -4.29
CA LYS A 83 8.93 -17.02 -4.05
C LYS A 83 8.19 -17.42 -2.78
N ALA A 84 8.37 -16.66 -1.71
CA ALA A 84 7.67 -16.89 -0.44
C ALA A 84 6.14 -16.74 -0.61
N LEU A 85 5.69 -15.75 -1.37
CA LEU A 85 4.27 -15.56 -1.66
C LEU A 85 3.68 -16.74 -2.44
N LYS A 86 4.35 -17.21 -3.51
CA LYS A 86 3.90 -18.39 -4.28
C LYS A 86 3.81 -19.62 -3.38
N ILE A 87 4.84 -19.91 -2.59
CA ILE A 87 4.84 -21.02 -1.63
C ILE A 87 3.72 -20.86 -0.59
N GLY A 88 3.51 -19.61 -0.12
CA GLY A 88 2.44 -19.30 0.83
C GLY A 88 1.05 -19.61 0.29
N ILE A 89 0.79 -19.29 -0.97
CA ILE A 89 -0.46 -19.61 -1.67
C ILE A 89 -0.56 -21.11 -1.90
N GLU A 90 0.48 -21.75 -2.44
CA GLU A 90 0.48 -23.19 -2.75
C GLU A 90 0.20 -24.07 -1.52
N LYS A 91 0.66 -23.65 -0.34
CA LYS A 91 0.34 -24.32 0.94
C LYS A 91 -1.14 -24.23 1.34
N LEU A 92 -1.89 -23.32 0.74
CA LEU A 92 -3.32 -23.16 0.94
C LEU A 92 -4.16 -23.89 -0.12
N VAL A 93 -3.57 -24.36 -1.21
CA VAL A 93 -4.27 -25.10 -2.25
C VAL A 93 -4.69 -26.47 -1.71
N SER A 94 -5.99 -26.84 -1.88
CA SER A 94 -6.58 -28.10 -1.44
C SER A 94 -7.00 -28.98 -2.63
N GLY A 95 -6.17 -29.10 -3.64
CA GLY A 95 -6.46 -29.85 -4.86
C GLY A 95 -5.40 -29.55 -5.89
N ASP A 96 -5.71 -29.79 -7.16
CA ASP A 96 -4.76 -29.57 -8.26
C ASP A 96 -4.54 -28.09 -8.56
N GLU A 97 -5.59 -27.27 -8.42
CA GLU A 97 -5.56 -25.83 -8.71
C GLU A 97 -6.47 -25.07 -7.74
N ALA A 98 -6.13 -23.82 -7.43
CA ALA A 98 -6.97 -22.90 -6.70
C ALA A 98 -7.16 -21.56 -7.44
N LYS A 99 -8.37 -21.04 -7.39
CA LYS A 99 -8.73 -19.69 -7.80
C LYS A 99 -8.39 -18.72 -6.69
N VAL A 100 -7.55 -17.74 -7.00
CA VAL A 100 -7.04 -16.77 -6.03
C VAL A 100 -7.57 -15.39 -6.38
N ALA A 101 -8.35 -14.80 -5.49
CA ALA A 101 -8.79 -13.41 -5.60
C ALA A 101 -7.78 -12.47 -4.94
N ILE A 102 -7.65 -11.25 -5.48
CA ILE A 102 -6.80 -10.19 -4.92
C ILE A 102 -7.69 -9.03 -4.52
N VAL A 103 -7.64 -8.66 -3.26
CA VAL A 103 -8.44 -7.57 -2.67
C VAL A 103 -7.55 -6.64 -1.86
N GLY A 104 -8.06 -5.48 -1.48
CA GLY A 104 -7.35 -4.50 -0.65
C GLY A 104 -7.69 -3.06 -1.04
N TYR A 105 -7.31 -2.12 -0.20
CA TYR A 105 -7.55 -0.71 -0.41
C TYR A 105 -6.83 -0.13 -1.65
N PRO A 106 -7.25 1.04 -2.15
CA PRO A 106 -6.54 1.74 -3.21
C PRO A 106 -5.04 1.87 -2.90
N ASN A 107 -4.20 1.79 -3.92
CA ASN A 107 -2.75 2.04 -3.85
C ASN A 107 -1.94 1.17 -2.85
N THR A 108 -2.50 0.09 -2.30
CA THR A 108 -1.75 -0.93 -1.55
C THR A 108 -0.79 -1.73 -2.44
N GLY A 109 -0.95 -1.63 -3.76
CA GLY A 109 -0.05 -2.24 -4.74
C GLY A 109 -0.57 -3.53 -5.36
N LYS A 110 -1.89 -3.76 -5.39
CA LYS A 110 -2.52 -4.93 -6.01
C LYS A 110 -2.03 -5.21 -7.42
N SER A 111 -2.11 -4.23 -8.33
CA SER A 111 -1.65 -4.36 -9.72
C SER A 111 -0.16 -4.68 -9.80
N SER A 112 0.65 -4.11 -8.92
CA SER A 112 2.09 -4.38 -8.85
C SER A 112 2.36 -5.82 -8.40
N ILE A 113 1.59 -6.34 -7.44
CA ILE A 113 1.67 -7.75 -6.99
C ILE A 113 1.24 -8.69 -8.13
N ILE A 114 0.15 -8.39 -8.84
CA ILE A 114 -0.29 -9.17 -10.00
C ILE A 114 0.83 -9.23 -11.04
N ASN A 115 1.41 -8.09 -11.42
CA ASN A 115 2.50 -8.01 -12.40
C ASN A 115 3.76 -8.76 -11.92
N MET A 116 4.05 -8.70 -10.63
CA MET A 116 5.16 -9.41 -10.02
C MET A 116 4.96 -10.93 -10.08
N LEU A 117 3.74 -11.42 -9.79
CA LEU A 117 3.39 -12.84 -9.85
C LEU A 117 3.38 -13.38 -11.27
N ARG A 118 2.88 -12.60 -12.24
CA ARG A 118 2.89 -12.94 -13.69
C ARG A 118 4.32 -13.18 -14.21
N GLY A 119 5.31 -12.43 -13.72
CA GLY A 119 6.69 -12.51 -14.19
C GLY A 119 6.87 -12.01 -15.64
N ARG A 120 8.13 -11.96 -16.10
CA ARG A 120 8.45 -11.44 -17.45
C ARG A 120 7.93 -12.32 -18.63
N LYS A 121 7.72 -13.61 -18.41
CA LYS A 121 7.27 -14.52 -19.50
C LYS A 121 5.79 -14.34 -19.86
N ALA A 122 4.92 -14.03 -18.90
CA ALA A 122 3.50 -13.87 -19.16
C ALA A 122 3.15 -12.54 -19.87
N ALA A 123 3.99 -11.52 -19.74
CA ALA A 123 3.80 -10.24 -20.46
C ALA A 123 3.98 -10.37 -21.98
N ARG A 124 4.66 -11.41 -22.48
CA ARG A 124 4.84 -11.65 -23.92
C ARG A 124 3.70 -12.44 -24.57
N THR A 125 2.90 -13.16 -23.80
CA THR A 125 1.79 -13.97 -24.33
C THR A 125 0.44 -13.27 -24.32
N SER A 126 0.33 -12.10 -23.70
CA SER A 126 -0.91 -11.30 -23.62
C SER A 126 -1.01 -10.19 -24.68
N SER A 127 -0.12 -10.14 -25.67
CA SER A 127 -0.17 -9.16 -26.76
C SER A 127 -1.18 -9.50 -27.86
N THR A 128 -1.95 -10.57 -27.73
CA THR A 128 -3.10 -10.83 -28.58
C THR A 128 -4.33 -10.19 -27.92
N ALA A 129 -4.54 -8.92 -28.27
CA ALA A 129 -5.70 -8.15 -27.86
C ALA A 129 -6.97 -8.73 -28.47
N GLY A 130 -7.73 -9.44 -27.66
CA GLY A 130 -9.13 -9.69 -27.86
C GLY A 130 -9.91 -9.02 -26.74
N PHE A 131 -10.54 -7.88 -26.99
CA PHE A 131 -11.48 -7.23 -26.10
C PHE A 131 -12.69 -8.15 -25.90
N THR A 132 -12.60 -9.06 -24.95
CA THR A 132 -13.77 -9.77 -24.45
C THR A 132 -14.04 -9.29 -23.03
N ARG A 133 -15.20 -8.67 -22.81
CA ARG A 133 -15.79 -8.32 -21.51
C ARG A 133 -16.12 -9.61 -20.72
N GLY A 134 -15.08 -10.37 -20.31
CA GLY A 134 -15.20 -11.58 -19.51
C GLY A 134 -14.20 -11.53 -18.36
N LYS A 135 -14.48 -12.20 -17.26
CA LYS A 135 -13.55 -12.40 -16.14
C LYS A 135 -12.23 -12.95 -16.68
N GLN A 136 -11.17 -12.14 -16.69
CA GLN A 136 -9.87 -12.62 -17.12
C GLN A 136 -9.23 -13.38 -15.96
N HIS A 137 -9.02 -14.67 -16.18
CA HIS A 137 -8.22 -15.50 -15.30
C HIS A 137 -6.77 -15.48 -15.76
N VAL A 138 -5.83 -15.24 -14.84
CA VAL A 138 -4.40 -15.20 -15.15
C VAL A 138 -3.70 -16.37 -14.46
N ARG A 139 -3.22 -17.31 -15.24
CA ARG A 139 -2.46 -18.44 -14.71
C ARG A 139 -1.06 -18.00 -14.26
N ILE A 140 -0.75 -18.26 -13.01
CA ILE A 140 0.55 -17.95 -12.39
C ILE A 140 1.44 -19.19 -12.31
N SER A 141 0.86 -20.34 -11.99
CA SER A 141 1.50 -21.66 -12.00
C SER A 141 0.45 -22.73 -12.31
N ASN A 142 0.85 -23.99 -12.33
CA ASN A 142 -0.10 -25.09 -12.51
C ASN A 142 -1.14 -25.16 -11.39
N LYS A 143 -0.83 -24.58 -10.23
CA LYS A 143 -1.69 -24.62 -9.02
C LYS A 143 -2.40 -23.29 -8.71
N ILE A 144 -2.05 -22.20 -9.39
CA ILE A 144 -2.54 -20.87 -9.04
C ILE A 144 -3.16 -20.19 -10.25
N LEU A 145 -4.45 -19.94 -10.16
CA LEU A 145 -5.24 -19.17 -11.12
C LEU A 145 -5.72 -17.87 -10.48
N LEU A 146 -5.15 -16.72 -10.86
CA LEU A 146 -5.64 -15.43 -10.38
C LEU A 146 -6.95 -15.06 -11.07
N ILE A 147 -7.91 -14.64 -10.29
CA ILE A 147 -9.14 -14.02 -10.78
C ILE A 147 -8.84 -12.52 -10.96
N ASP A 148 -8.91 -12.03 -12.20
CA ASP A 148 -8.75 -10.59 -12.47
C ASP A 148 -10.04 -9.88 -12.03
N THR A 149 -9.96 -9.22 -10.92
CA THR A 149 -11.10 -8.56 -10.29
C THR A 149 -10.76 -7.11 -10.01
N PRO A 150 -11.72 -6.18 -10.14
CA PRO A 150 -11.56 -4.82 -9.67
C PRO A 150 -11.55 -4.79 -8.12
N GLY A 151 -10.67 -5.59 -7.50
CA GLY A 151 -10.62 -5.86 -6.05
C GLY A 151 -10.26 -4.65 -5.20
N VAL A 152 -10.77 -3.47 -5.54
CA VAL A 152 -10.57 -2.25 -4.77
C VAL A 152 -11.65 -2.19 -3.69
N ILE A 153 -11.26 -2.22 -2.44
CA ILE A 153 -12.17 -1.98 -1.31
C ILE A 153 -12.23 -0.46 -1.11
N PRO A 154 -13.41 0.18 -1.07
CA PRO A 154 -13.48 1.59 -0.71
C PRO A 154 -13.06 1.74 0.74
N LEU A 155 -12.21 2.71 1.00
CA LEU A 155 -11.89 3.11 2.35
C LEU A 155 -13.11 3.89 2.89
N GLN A 156 -13.84 3.33 3.83
CA GLN A 156 -14.90 4.02 4.58
C GLN A 156 -14.26 4.77 5.75
N GLU A 157 -13.29 5.63 5.44
CA GLU A 157 -12.55 6.40 6.42
C GLU A 157 -12.80 7.89 6.20
N SER A 158 -13.22 8.58 7.24
CA SER A 158 -13.43 10.04 7.22
C SER A 158 -12.13 10.81 7.44
N ASN A 159 -11.10 10.18 8.03
CA ASN A 159 -9.82 10.81 8.30
C ASN A 159 -8.98 10.94 7.03
N GLU A 160 -8.89 12.18 6.50
CA GLU A 160 -8.16 12.48 5.27
C GLU A 160 -6.65 12.25 5.40
N THR A 161 -6.08 12.52 6.57
CA THR A 161 -4.67 12.27 6.86
C THR A 161 -4.35 10.79 6.74
N LEU A 162 -5.15 9.92 7.36
CA LEU A 162 -4.98 8.48 7.23
C LEU A 162 -5.13 8.02 5.77
N MET A 163 -6.10 8.55 5.03
CA MET A 163 -6.24 8.26 3.60
C MET A 163 -5.01 8.69 2.80
N ALA A 164 -4.41 9.84 3.13
CA ALA A 164 -3.17 10.29 2.53
C ALA A 164 -1.99 9.38 2.88
N MET A 165 -1.84 8.99 4.15
CA MET A 165 -0.79 8.06 4.63
C MET A 165 -0.89 6.70 3.95
N LEU A 166 -2.10 6.17 3.79
CA LEU A 166 -2.36 4.92 3.07
C LEU A 166 -2.25 5.07 1.54
N SER A 167 -2.01 6.29 1.05
CA SER A 167 -2.03 6.64 -0.38
C SER A 167 -3.39 6.38 -1.05
N ALA A 168 -4.47 6.32 -0.29
CA ALA A 168 -5.82 6.14 -0.80
C ALA A 168 -6.35 7.42 -1.47
N LYS A 169 -5.92 8.59 -0.96
CA LYS A 169 -6.06 9.90 -1.61
C LYS A 169 -4.69 10.48 -1.94
N ASN A 170 -4.57 11.10 -3.10
CA ASN A 170 -3.38 11.90 -3.44
C ASN A 170 -3.50 13.29 -2.80
N ALA A 171 -2.40 14.02 -2.66
CA ALA A 171 -2.37 15.33 -2.02
C ALA A 171 -3.45 16.29 -2.58
N HIS A 172 -3.64 16.34 -3.90
CA HIS A 172 -4.62 17.22 -4.55
C HIS A 172 -6.09 16.80 -4.38
N GLN A 173 -6.37 15.66 -3.77
CA GLN A 173 -7.72 15.15 -3.47
C GLN A 173 -8.14 15.42 -2.02
N LEU A 174 -7.24 16.00 -1.22
CA LEU A 174 -7.50 16.37 0.17
C LEU A 174 -8.20 17.72 0.22
N ASN A 175 -9.22 17.84 1.07
CA ASN A 175 -9.90 19.12 1.30
C ASN A 175 -9.02 20.04 2.14
N ASP A 176 -8.34 19.48 3.15
CA ASP A 176 -7.36 20.15 3.99
C ASP A 176 -5.97 19.50 3.82
N MET A 177 -5.28 19.93 2.76
CA MET A 177 -3.95 19.42 2.47
C MET A 177 -2.90 19.91 3.46
N GLU A 178 -3.06 21.12 3.99
CA GLU A 178 -2.15 21.73 4.95
C GLU A 178 -2.24 21.02 6.30
N GLY A 179 -3.45 20.85 6.84
CA GLY A 179 -3.68 20.11 8.08
C GLY A 179 -3.21 18.66 7.98
N ALA A 180 -3.51 17.96 6.88
CA ALA A 180 -3.00 16.61 6.66
C ALA A 180 -1.46 16.58 6.57
N GLY A 181 -0.84 17.60 5.98
CA GLY A 181 0.61 17.75 5.93
C GLY A 181 1.23 17.93 7.32
N MET A 182 0.61 18.77 8.17
CA MET A 182 1.04 18.97 9.57
C MET A 182 0.96 17.67 10.38
N GLU A 183 -0.17 16.96 10.33
CA GLU A 183 -0.34 15.69 11.04
C GLU A 183 0.66 14.62 10.57
N ILE A 184 0.94 14.53 9.26
CA ILE A 184 1.95 13.63 8.73
C ILE A 184 3.35 14.04 9.21
N ALA A 185 3.66 15.35 9.26
CA ALA A 185 4.93 15.84 9.79
C ALA A 185 5.09 15.46 11.28
N GLU A 186 4.06 15.65 12.09
CA GLU A 186 4.05 15.25 13.51
C GLU A 186 4.27 13.75 13.67
N TYR A 187 3.56 12.92 12.88
CA TYR A 187 3.79 11.48 12.87
C TYR A 187 5.27 11.14 12.57
N LEU A 188 5.88 11.82 11.61
CA LEU A 188 7.27 11.59 11.22
C LEU A 188 8.27 12.10 12.27
N ILE A 189 8.00 13.23 12.89
CA ILE A 189 8.79 13.78 14.01
C ILE A 189 8.81 12.78 15.17
N LEU A 190 7.67 12.19 15.52
CA LEU A 190 7.56 11.26 16.63
C LEU A 190 8.17 9.88 16.31
N ASN A 191 7.99 9.38 15.11
CA ASN A 191 8.32 7.98 14.80
C ASN A 191 9.62 7.81 14.01
N MET A 192 10.05 8.83 13.26
CA MET A 192 11.21 8.77 12.36
C MET A 192 12.01 10.08 12.32
N PRO A 193 12.35 10.71 13.49
CA PRO A 193 12.97 12.04 13.52
C PRO A 193 14.29 12.10 12.75
N GLU A 194 15.16 11.11 12.93
CA GLU A 194 16.45 11.04 12.24
C GLU A 194 16.30 10.90 10.71
N THR A 195 15.31 10.12 10.28
CA THR A 195 15.01 9.96 8.85
C THR A 195 14.52 11.27 8.25
N LEU A 196 13.62 11.96 8.95
CA LEU A 196 13.07 13.24 8.52
C LEU A 196 14.16 14.31 8.43
N ARG A 197 15.00 14.43 9.47
CA ARG A 197 16.14 15.32 9.50
C ARG A 197 17.14 15.02 8.38
N GLY A 198 17.51 13.75 8.23
CA GLY A 198 18.48 13.32 7.22
C GLY A 198 17.99 13.57 5.78
N PHE A 199 16.68 13.44 5.54
CA PHE A 199 16.11 13.60 4.22
C PHE A 199 15.88 15.06 3.82
N TYR A 200 15.35 15.88 4.73
CA TYR A 200 15.03 17.29 4.43
C TYR A 200 16.07 18.28 4.94
N GLY A 201 16.91 17.91 5.88
CA GLY A 201 17.85 18.84 6.54
C GLY A 201 17.16 19.83 7.46
N VAL A 202 15.96 19.49 7.95
CA VAL A 202 15.11 20.36 8.79
C VAL A 202 14.82 19.66 10.10
N GLU A 203 14.92 20.40 11.21
CA GLU A 203 14.46 20.00 12.54
C GLU A 203 13.32 20.92 12.98
N ALA A 204 12.28 20.35 13.56
CA ALA A 204 11.12 21.08 14.04
C ALA A 204 10.52 20.39 15.28
N LYS A 205 9.82 21.15 16.11
CA LYS A 205 9.14 20.66 17.31
C LYS A 205 7.73 20.12 17.02
N ASP A 206 7.09 20.63 15.97
CA ASP A 206 5.74 20.30 15.56
C ASP A 206 5.59 20.33 14.03
N GLY A 207 4.40 19.96 13.55
CA GLY A 207 4.10 19.87 12.12
C GLY A 207 4.08 21.21 11.40
N GLU A 208 3.58 22.26 12.06
CA GLU A 208 3.51 23.61 11.50
C GLU A 208 4.92 24.17 11.27
N GLU A 209 5.75 24.18 12.31
CA GLU A 209 7.15 24.62 12.22
C GLU A 209 7.92 23.82 11.16
N PHE A 210 7.62 22.52 11.05
CA PHE A 210 8.24 21.69 10.01
C PHE A 210 7.88 22.16 8.62
N LEU A 211 6.59 22.40 8.33
CA LEU A 211 6.15 22.85 7.01
C LEU A 211 6.70 24.24 6.67
N GLU A 212 6.76 25.18 7.63
CA GLU A 212 7.37 26.48 7.44
C GLU A 212 8.85 26.36 7.03
N LYS A 213 9.63 25.61 7.82
CA LYS A 213 11.06 25.39 7.55
C LYS A 213 11.29 24.66 6.22
N LEU A 214 10.43 23.70 5.90
CA LEU A 214 10.46 22.99 4.63
C LEU A 214 10.17 23.94 3.46
N ALA A 215 9.20 24.84 3.61
CA ALA A 215 8.86 25.84 2.59
C ALA A 215 10.06 26.75 2.30
N PHE A 216 10.70 27.29 3.34
CA PHE A 216 11.92 28.09 3.19
C PHE A 216 13.06 27.30 2.56
N HIS A 217 13.32 26.09 3.06
CA HIS A 217 14.41 25.25 2.57
C HIS A 217 14.23 24.87 1.08
N ARG A 218 12.98 24.66 0.65
CA ARG A 218 12.64 24.31 -0.73
C ARG A 218 12.27 25.50 -1.61
N LYS A 219 12.44 26.74 -1.09
CA LYS A 219 12.10 28.00 -1.77
C LYS A 219 10.65 28.04 -2.27
N LYS A 220 9.74 27.48 -1.50
CA LYS A 220 8.30 27.50 -1.73
C LYS A 220 7.72 28.70 -0.97
N LEU A 221 7.70 29.85 -1.64
CA LEU A 221 7.32 31.11 -1.02
C LEU A 221 6.18 31.77 -1.80
N LEU A 222 5.26 32.36 -1.08
CA LEU A 222 4.22 33.24 -1.59
C LEU A 222 4.79 34.66 -1.83
N SER A 223 3.98 35.54 -2.45
CA SER A 223 4.30 36.95 -2.59
C SER A 223 4.62 37.58 -1.23
N GLY A 224 5.69 38.38 -1.18
CA GLY A 224 6.18 38.95 0.07
C GLY A 224 7.08 38.03 0.90
N GLY A 225 7.53 36.88 0.37
CA GLY A 225 8.51 36.03 1.02
C GLY A 225 7.94 35.13 2.11
N ARG A 226 6.61 35.06 2.27
CA ARG A 226 5.95 34.18 3.26
C ARG A 226 6.02 32.72 2.83
N PRO A 227 6.13 31.76 3.77
CA PRO A 227 6.15 30.33 3.47
C PRO A 227 4.82 29.88 2.83
N ASP A 228 4.91 29.10 1.76
CA ASP A 228 3.77 28.41 1.14
C ASP A 228 3.59 27.03 1.78
N LEU A 229 2.81 26.99 2.87
CA LEU A 229 2.57 25.77 3.64
C LEU A 229 1.86 24.70 2.82
N ASN A 230 0.94 25.08 1.94
CA ASN A 230 0.26 24.16 1.04
C ASN A 230 1.22 23.45 0.09
N SER A 231 2.15 24.20 -0.53
CA SER A 231 3.18 23.62 -1.40
C SER A 231 4.19 22.76 -0.64
N ALA A 232 4.48 23.11 0.61
CA ALA A 232 5.33 22.30 1.50
C ALA A 232 4.63 20.99 1.89
N ALA A 233 3.36 21.07 2.34
CA ALA A 233 2.53 19.94 2.67
C ALA A 233 2.39 18.94 1.50
N ARG A 234 2.08 19.45 0.31
CA ARG A 234 2.06 18.64 -0.91
C ARG A 234 3.37 17.87 -1.11
N THR A 235 4.50 18.56 -0.96
CA THR A 235 5.82 17.94 -1.13
C THR A 235 6.04 16.81 -0.14
N LEU A 236 5.73 17.05 1.15
CA LEU A 236 5.86 16.06 2.21
C LEU A 236 4.97 14.83 1.93
N ILE A 237 3.68 15.07 1.64
CA ILE A 237 2.70 14.01 1.37
C ILE A 237 3.15 13.15 0.19
N GLU A 238 3.51 13.78 -0.94
CA GLU A 238 3.97 13.04 -2.13
C GLU A 238 5.25 12.25 -1.88
N ASP A 239 6.23 12.81 -1.17
CA ASP A 239 7.48 12.13 -0.85
C ASP A 239 7.24 10.94 0.09
N PHE A 240 6.33 11.08 1.06
CA PHE A 240 5.90 10.01 1.94
C PHE A 240 5.16 8.89 1.16
N GLN A 241 4.20 9.25 0.31
CA GLN A 241 3.44 8.30 -0.50
C GLN A 241 4.33 7.50 -1.46
N ARG A 242 5.32 8.17 -2.06
CA ARG A 242 6.32 7.55 -2.95
C ARG A 242 7.35 6.69 -2.19
N GLY A 243 7.29 6.69 -0.84
CA GLY A 243 8.22 5.95 0.00
C GLY A 243 9.65 6.47 -0.04
N LYS A 244 9.85 7.76 -0.33
CA LYS A 244 11.17 8.40 -0.26
C LYS A 244 11.61 8.60 1.19
N ILE A 245 10.63 8.85 2.07
CA ILE A 245 10.79 8.92 3.53
C ILE A 245 10.32 7.59 4.08
N ASN A 246 11.23 6.81 4.63
CA ASN A 246 10.94 5.48 5.18
C ASN A 246 12.01 5.08 6.19
N GLU A 247 11.73 4.08 7.01
CA GLU A 247 12.62 3.61 8.08
C GLU A 247 14.02 3.16 7.61
N ASN A 248 14.18 2.85 6.32
CA ASN A 248 15.44 2.41 5.72
C ASN A 248 16.19 3.55 5.01
N THR A 249 15.68 4.80 5.09
CA THR A 249 16.27 5.96 4.39
C THR A 249 17.38 6.63 5.20
N GLN A 250 17.77 6.11 6.36
CA GLN A 250 18.81 6.70 7.20
C GLN A 250 20.07 7.05 6.38
N GLY A 251 20.43 8.34 6.38
CA GLY A 251 21.66 8.86 5.77
C GLY A 251 21.62 9.17 4.26
N LYS A 252 20.50 9.02 3.57
CA LYS A 252 20.38 9.43 2.16
C LYS A 252 19.79 10.84 2.07
N LYS A 253 20.64 11.85 1.88
CA LYS A 253 20.18 13.23 1.56
C LYS A 253 19.26 13.20 0.34
N ALA A 254 18.18 13.98 0.38
CA ALA A 254 17.37 14.24 -0.80
C ALA A 254 18.29 14.77 -1.92
N ARG A 255 18.36 14.06 -3.05
CA ARG A 255 19.05 14.58 -4.23
C ARG A 255 18.36 15.87 -4.64
N LYS A 256 19.14 16.95 -4.75
CA LYS A 256 18.72 18.27 -5.22
C LYS A 256 18.06 18.20 -6.60
#